data_6d4e1951a946f0ae227fe275b80018db
#
_entry.id   6d4e1951a946f0ae227fe275b80018db
#
_cell.length_a   1.000
_cell.length_b   1.000
_cell.length_c   1.000
_cell.angle_alpha   90.00
_cell.angle_beta   90.00
_cell.angle_gamma   90.00
#
_symmetry.space_group_name_H-M   'P 1'
#
loop_
_entity.id
_entity.type
_entity.pdbx_description
1 polymer ?
#
loop_
_entity_poly.entity_id
_entity_poly.type
_entity_poly.pdbx_seq_one_letter_code
_entity_poly.pdbx_strand_id
1 'polypeptide(L)'
;MESTTDFSEWLEGPELIALSGGDEADREYRLGTREYDWHRHARAQLFCVGNGLIHVQTPRGSWLLPPHRAGYVPPDTPHRVRVSGALSGWSVYLLPARCGLLPAQPCVLAITPLLQELVRRAASWRPDAPHGPEQQRIAAVILDEIRLAPREALHLLMPSDPRLQRIARAMLADPAADRSADEWAALGALSGRSLRRLIQTDTGMSFSRWRQQTQLVWAMERLASGRTVAQVSDALGYASPSNFIAMFRRALGAPPAQYLSARGGEP
;
A
#
# COMPACT_ATOMS: atom_id res chain seq x y z
N MET A 1 18.25 -16.81 24.04
CA MET A 1 17.42 -16.62 22.81
C MET A 1 16.12 -16.02 23.29
N GLU A 2 16.07 -14.71 23.38
CA GLU A 2 14.83 -14.01 23.76
C GLU A 2 13.81 -14.21 22.65
N SER A 3 12.71 -14.87 22.98
CA SER A 3 11.56 -15.02 22.09
C SER A 3 10.97 -13.62 21.87
N THR A 4 11.27 -13.01 20.75
CA THR A 4 10.64 -11.74 20.37
C THR A 4 9.15 -11.99 20.27
N THR A 5 8.36 -11.34 21.12
CA THR A 5 6.90 -11.47 21.11
C THR A 5 6.37 -11.03 19.74
N ASP A 6 5.66 -11.92 19.06
CA ASP A 6 4.96 -11.55 17.83
C ASP A 6 3.67 -10.80 18.17
N PHE A 7 3.75 -9.47 18.17
CA PHE A 7 2.62 -8.61 18.48
C PHE A 7 1.46 -8.74 17.51
N SER A 8 1.68 -9.26 16.31
CA SER A 8 0.62 -9.43 15.30
C SER A 8 -0.32 -10.59 15.64
N GLU A 9 0.16 -11.58 16.40
CA GLU A 9 -0.60 -12.75 16.85
C GLU A 9 -1.09 -12.66 18.31
N TRP A 10 -0.60 -11.69 19.08
CA TRP A 10 -0.88 -11.62 20.52
C TRP A 10 -2.26 -11.04 20.83
N LEU A 11 -3.25 -11.90 21.13
CA LEU A 11 -4.64 -11.52 21.39
C LEU A 11 -4.94 -11.09 22.84
N GLU A 12 -4.08 -11.43 23.80
CA GLU A 12 -4.25 -11.10 25.23
C GLU A 12 -3.64 -9.74 25.62
N GLY A 13 -2.96 -9.08 24.68
CA GLY A 13 -2.30 -7.80 24.89
C GLY A 13 -3.22 -6.59 24.81
N PRO A 14 -2.62 -5.37 24.83
CA PRO A 14 -3.35 -4.12 24.72
C PRO A 14 -4.23 -4.07 23.46
N GLU A 15 -5.30 -3.30 23.51
CA GLU A 15 -6.23 -3.16 22.37
C GLU A 15 -5.57 -2.55 21.10
N LEU A 16 -4.52 -1.75 21.30
CA LEU A 16 -3.72 -1.12 20.27
C LEU A 16 -2.24 -1.25 20.64
N ILE A 17 -1.41 -1.67 19.70
CA ILE A 17 0.04 -1.68 19.82
C ILE A 17 0.60 -0.89 18.64
N ALA A 18 1.33 0.19 18.91
CA ALA A 18 1.98 0.99 17.89
C ALA A 18 3.51 0.80 17.98
N LEU A 19 4.14 0.56 16.83
CA LEU A 19 5.59 0.37 16.72
C LEU A 19 6.15 1.39 15.72
N SER A 20 7.23 2.06 16.10
CA SER A 20 8.02 2.86 15.15
C SER A 20 8.99 1.96 14.41
N GLY A 21 9.08 2.14 13.09
CA GLY A 21 9.98 1.40 12.23
C GLY A 21 11.15 2.24 11.74
N GLY A 22 12.28 1.59 11.52
CA GLY A 22 13.49 2.17 10.96
C GLY A 22 14.33 1.11 10.24
N ASP A 23 15.40 1.56 9.57
CA ASP A 23 16.36 0.65 8.92
C ASP A 23 17.42 0.10 9.91
N GLU A 24 17.45 0.64 11.12
CA GLU A 24 18.36 0.25 12.18
C GLU A 24 18.07 -1.18 12.65
N ALA A 25 19.11 -1.92 13.01
CA ALA A 25 19.01 -3.35 13.33
C ALA A 25 18.26 -3.63 14.65
N ASP A 26 18.19 -2.65 15.55
CA ASP A 26 17.57 -2.70 16.86
C ASP A 26 16.11 -2.27 16.89
N ARG A 27 15.55 -1.85 15.75
CA ARG A 27 14.14 -1.45 15.68
C ARG A 27 13.22 -2.67 15.67
N GLU A 28 12.15 -2.60 16.46
CA GLU A 28 11.11 -3.63 16.56
C GLU A 28 10.37 -3.85 15.22
N TYR A 29 10.17 -2.78 14.45
CA TYR A 29 9.59 -2.84 13.11
C TYR A 29 10.64 -2.44 12.08
N ARG A 30 11.21 -3.44 11.41
CA ARG A 30 12.30 -3.23 10.44
C ARG A 30 11.75 -2.79 9.09
N LEU A 31 12.34 -1.73 8.57
CA LEU A 31 12.12 -1.20 7.22
C LEU A 31 13.31 -1.51 6.29
N GLY A 32 13.61 -0.66 5.37
CA GLY A 32 14.63 -0.89 4.35
C GLY A 32 14.03 -1.50 3.09
N THR A 33 14.81 -2.26 2.32
CA THR A 33 14.29 -3.06 1.19
C THR A 33 14.09 -4.49 1.66
N ARG A 34 12.83 -4.87 1.86
CA ARG A 34 12.44 -6.17 2.40
C ARG A 34 11.21 -6.73 1.70
N GLU A 35 11.11 -8.04 1.75
CA GLU A 35 9.96 -8.78 1.26
C GLU A 35 9.46 -9.71 2.37
N TYR A 36 8.18 -9.59 2.69
CA TYR A 36 7.45 -10.48 3.59
C TYR A 36 6.54 -11.33 2.71
N ASP A 37 6.77 -12.62 2.68
CA ASP A 37 5.99 -13.56 1.87
C ASP A 37 4.55 -13.67 2.37
N TRP A 38 3.72 -14.44 1.67
CA TRP A 38 2.32 -14.64 2.02
C TRP A 38 2.16 -15.08 3.48
N HIS A 39 1.48 -14.26 4.24
CA HIS A 39 1.16 -14.49 5.65
C HIS A 39 -0.19 -13.87 6.00
N ARG A 40 -0.67 -14.15 7.18
CA ARG A 40 -1.82 -13.52 7.83
C ARG A 40 -1.51 -13.42 9.32
N HIS A 41 -2.21 -12.60 10.01
CA HIS A 41 -2.09 -12.44 11.46
C HIS A 41 -3.44 -12.14 12.09
N ALA A 42 -3.58 -12.47 13.38
CA ALA A 42 -4.83 -12.39 14.12
C ALA A 42 -5.29 -10.95 14.36
N ARG A 43 -4.37 -9.99 14.52
CA ARG A 43 -4.70 -8.57 14.67
C ARG A 43 -4.87 -7.89 13.32
N ALA A 44 -5.73 -6.86 13.26
CA ALA A 44 -5.67 -5.92 12.13
C ALA A 44 -4.37 -5.14 12.17
N GLN A 45 -3.89 -4.73 11.01
CA GLN A 45 -2.68 -3.92 10.88
C GLN A 45 -2.96 -2.65 10.06
N LEU A 46 -2.51 -1.51 10.59
CA LEU A 46 -2.36 -0.25 9.86
C LEU A 46 -0.87 0.08 9.79
N PHE A 47 -0.34 0.38 8.62
CA PHE A 47 1.09 0.66 8.46
C PHE A 47 1.35 1.74 7.42
N CYS A 48 2.40 2.54 7.65
CA CYS A 48 2.77 3.68 6.83
C CYS A 48 4.29 3.82 6.80
N VAL A 49 4.80 4.41 5.72
CA VAL A 49 6.21 4.81 5.61
C VAL A 49 6.32 6.33 5.46
N GLY A 50 7.38 6.90 6.01
CA GLY A 50 7.71 8.31 5.86
C GLY A 50 8.42 8.62 4.54
N ASN A 51 9.10 7.62 3.98
CA ASN A 51 9.79 7.67 2.68
C ASN A 51 9.80 6.28 2.05
N GLY A 52 10.16 6.18 0.77
CA GLY A 52 10.15 4.91 0.06
C GLY A 52 8.73 4.49 -0.36
N LEU A 53 8.50 3.19 -0.47
CA LEU A 53 7.25 2.63 -0.96
C LEU A 53 6.96 1.28 -0.30
N ILE A 54 5.70 1.02 0.03
CA ILE A 54 5.24 -0.32 0.36
C ILE A 54 4.31 -0.82 -0.75
N HIS A 55 4.57 -2.00 -1.25
CA HIS A 55 3.68 -2.75 -2.12
C HIS A 55 3.02 -3.87 -1.33
N VAL A 56 1.71 -3.81 -1.21
CA VAL A 56 0.89 -4.83 -0.55
C VAL A 56 0.13 -5.62 -1.59
N GLN A 57 0.16 -6.92 -1.48
CA GLN A 57 -0.60 -7.83 -2.35
C GLN A 57 -1.55 -8.67 -1.51
N THR A 58 -2.75 -8.85 -2.00
CA THR A 58 -3.75 -9.80 -1.47
C THR A 58 -4.29 -10.66 -2.60
N PRO A 59 -5.04 -11.73 -2.32
CA PRO A 59 -5.70 -12.51 -3.38
C PRO A 59 -6.64 -11.68 -4.26
N ARG A 60 -7.16 -10.55 -3.74
CA ARG A 60 -8.15 -9.70 -4.44
C ARG A 60 -7.57 -8.46 -5.09
N GLY A 61 -6.29 -8.17 -4.89
CA GLY A 61 -5.68 -6.97 -5.48
C GLY A 61 -4.35 -6.61 -4.88
N SER A 62 -3.75 -5.55 -5.37
CA SER A 62 -2.52 -5.00 -4.83
C SER A 62 -2.62 -3.49 -4.67
N TRP A 63 -1.91 -2.97 -3.68
CA TRP A 63 -1.85 -1.54 -3.37
C TRP A 63 -0.40 -1.10 -3.30
N LEU A 64 -0.20 0.14 -3.72
CA LEU A 64 1.04 0.86 -3.49
C LEU A 64 0.78 1.95 -2.47
N LEU A 65 1.62 1.98 -1.46
CA LEU A 65 1.57 2.94 -0.38
C LEU A 65 2.78 3.85 -0.50
N PRO A 66 2.63 5.04 -1.09
CA PRO A 66 3.65 6.07 -1.02
C PRO A 66 3.71 6.66 0.40
N PRO A 67 4.70 7.52 0.68
CA PRO A 67 4.77 8.23 1.95
C PRO A 67 3.45 8.91 2.32
N HIS A 68 3.15 8.91 3.62
CA HIS A 68 1.93 9.52 4.18
C HIS A 68 0.59 8.89 3.71
N ARG A 69 0.65 7.64 3.24
CA ARG A 69 -0.52 6.79 3.01
C ARG A 69 -0.38 5.53 3.84
N ALA A 70 -1.44 5.15 4.51
CA ALA A 70 -1.45 3.92 5.28
C ALA A 70 -2.19 2.80 4.56
N GLY A 71 -1.61 1.61 4.61
CA GLY A 71 -2.31 0.38 4.31
C GLY A 71 -3.05 -0.11 5.55
N TYR A 72 -4.32 -0.43 5.40
CA TYR A 72 -5.10 -1.13 6.40
C TYR A 72 -5.39 -2.55 5.94
N VAL A 73 -5.04 -3.52 6.76
CA VAL A 73 -5.31 -4.95 6.54
C VAL A 73 -6.15 -5.45 7.72
N PRO A 74 -7.40 -5.93 7.47
CA PRO A 74 -8.23 -6.53 8.51
C PRO A 74 -7.63 -7.80 9.12
N PRO A 75 -8.13 -8.25 10.29
CA PRO A 75 -7.71 -9.52 10.90
C PRO A 75 -7.81 -10.69 9.91
N ASP A 76 -6.92 -11.68 10.05
CA ASP A 76 -6.89 -12.94 9.29
C ASP A 76 -6.86 -12.78 7.75
N THR A 77 -6.51 -11.61 7.25
CA THR A 77 -6.46 -11.34 5.80
C THR A 77 -5.12 -11.79 5.22
N PRO A 78 -5.09 -12.79 4.31
CA PRO A 78 -3.86 -13.19 3.63
C PRO A 78 -3.28 -12.05 2.82
N HIS A 79 -2.00 -11.74 3.04
CA HIS A 79 -1.32 -10.68 2.30
C HIS A 79 0.19 -10.94 2.24
N ARG A 80 0.83 -10.21 1.32
CA ARG A 80 2.28 -10.18 1.10
C ARG A 80 2.69 -8.73 1.01
N VAL A 81 3.85 -8.40 1.56
CA VAL A 81 4.34 -7.02 1.61
C VAL A 81 5.75 -6.94 1.06
N ARG A 82 5.99 -5.97 0.18
CA ARG A 82 7.34 -5.57 -0.25
C ARG A 82 7.56 -4.13 0.14
N VAL A 83 8.61 -3.89 0.91
CA VAL A 83 9.09 -2.55 1.27
C VAL A 83 10.28 -2.21 0.38
N SER A 84 10.31 -1.01 -0.17
CA SER A 84 11.39 -0.53 -1.06
C SER A 84 11.87 0.85 -0.60
N GLY A 85 13.14 0.94 -0.18
CA GLY A 85 13.80 2.19 0.17
C GLY A 85 13.22 2.94 1.37
N ALA A 86 12.45 2.30 2.24
CA ALA A 86 11.88 2.94 3.42
C ALA A 86 12.89 2.97 4.57
N LEU A 87 13.18 4.16 5.09
CA LEU A 87 14.09 4.41 6.22
C LEU A 87 13.33 4.71 7.51
N SER A 88 12.07 5.12 7.41
CA SER A 88 11.22 5.44 8.55
C SER A 88 9.77 5.06 8.29
N GLY A 89 9.04 4.76 9.34
CA GLY A 89 7.62 4.39 9.25
C GLY A 89 7.08 3.96 10.60
N TRP A 90 5.86 3.44 10.59
CA TRP A 90 5.22 2.89 11.77
C TRP A 90 4.21 1.81 11.41
N SER A 91 3.91 0.97 12.37
CA SER A 91 2.83 -0.03 12.29
C SER A 91 1.97 0.05 13.54
N VAL A 92 0.66 -0.13 13.38
CA VAL A 92 -0.32 -0.23 14.46
C VAL A 92 -1.06 -1.55 14.33
N TYR A 93 -1.03 -2.35 15.38
CA TYR A 93 -1.80 -3.58 15.50
C TYR A 93 -3.02 -3.37 16.38
N LEU A 94 -4.18 -3.80 15.91
CA LEU A 94 -5.47 -3.62 16.59
C LEU A 94 -6.10 -4.98 16.92
N LEU A 95 -6.64 -5.12 18.13
CA LEU A 95 -7.39 -6.32 18.47
C LEU A 95 -8.64 -6.46 17.57
N PRO A 96 -8.99 -7.68 17.13
CA PRO A 96 -10.19 -7.93 16.31
C PRO A 96 -11.47 -7.34 16.89
N ALA A 97 -11.62 -7.37 18.22
CA ALA A 97 -12.77 -6.80 18.93
C ALA A 97 -12.95 -5.28 18.72
N ARG A 98 -11.89 -4.57 18.31
CA ARG A 98 -11.91 -3.13 18.03
C ARG A 98 -12.14 -2.79 16.56
N CYS A 99 -12.20 -3.79 15.69
CA CYS A 99 -12.26 -3.60 14.23
C CYS A 99 -13.69 -3.52 13.67
N GLY A 100 -14.74 -3.69 14.47
CA GLY A 100 -16.12 -3.81 13.98
C GLY A 100 -16.66 -2.61 13.18
N LEU A 101 -16.11 -1.41 13.40
CA LEU A 101 -16.48 -0.19 12.66
C LEU A 101 -15.41 0.22 11.62
N LEU A 102 -14.32 -0.51 11.52
CA LEU A 102 -13.26 -0.27 10.55
C LEU A 102 -13.57 -0.94 9.21
N PRO A 103 -12.84 -0.63 8.12
CA PRO A 103 -13.07 -1.27 6.83
C PRO A 103 -13.00 -2.80 6.89
N ALA A 104 -14.02 -3.48 6.38
CA ALA A 104 -14.04 -4.95 6.33
C ALA A 104 -13.12 -5.54 5.24
N GLN A 105 -12.54 -4.72 4.39
CA GLN A 105 -11.63 -5.11 3.32
C GLN A 105 -10.34 -4.29 3.40
N PRO A 106 -9.20 -4.86 3.00
CA PRO A 106 -7.98 -4.12 2.89
C PRO A 106 -8.15 -2.87 2.01
N CYS A 107 -7.54 -1.76 2.43
CA CYS A 107 -7.65 -0.50 1.70
C CYS A 107 -6.47 0.44 1.99
N VAL A 108 -6.37 1.49 1.18
CA VAL A 108 -5.45 2.61 1.40
C VAL A 108 -6.20 3.76 2.04
N LEU A 109 -5.62 4.34 3.07
CA LEU A 109 -6.18 5.46 3.82
C LEU A 109 -5.27 6.68 3.71
N ALA A 110 -5.86 7.85 3.53
CA ALA A 110 -5.15 9.11 3.67
C ALA A 110 -4.87 9.37 5.16
N ILE A 111 -3.62 9.71 5.50
CA ILE A 111 -3.22 9.97 6.87
C ILE A 111 -3.36 11.45 7.17
N THR A 112 -4.13 11.79 8.21
CA THR A 112 -4.20 13.15 8.74
C THR A 112 -2.95 13.45 9.59
N PRO A 113 -2.50 14.71 9.69
CA PRO A 113 -1.45 15.09 10.64
C PRO A 113 -1.78 14.68 12.08
N LEU A 114 -3.05 14.75 12.47
CA LEU A 114 -3.49 14.33 13.81
C LEU A 114 -3.26 12.83 14.01
N LEU A 115 -3.70 11.98 13.08
CA LEU A 115 -3.47 10.53 13.17
C LEU A 115 -1.99 10.20 13.25
N GLN A 116 -1.15 10.86 12.45
CA GLN A 116 0.30 10.66 12.49
C GLN A 116 0.90 10.96 13.86
N GLU A 117 0.52 12.09 14.49
CA GLU A 117 1.00 12.47 15.81
C GLU A 117 0.50 11.56 16.93
N LEU A 118 -0.76 11.14 16.85
CA LEU A 118 -1.34 10.18 17.80
C LEU A 118 -0.62 8.81 17.73
N VAL A 119 -0.34 8.31 16.51
CA VAL A 119 0.41 7.07 16.34
C VAL A 119 1.84 7.22 16.84
N ARG A 120 2.52 8.35 16.56
CA ARG A 120 3.85 8.63 17.07
C ARG A 120 3.86 8.63 18.62
N ARG A 121 2.85 9.21 19.25
CA ARG A 121 2.67 9.17 20.71
C ARG A 121 2.44 7.73 21.20
N ALA A 122 1.59 6.96 20.54
CA ALA A 122 1.30 5.58 20.93
C ALA A 122 2.54 4.67 20.76
N ALA A 123 3.38 4.90 19.76
CA ALA A 123 4.63 4.16 19.56
C ALA A 123 5.71 4.42 20.64
N SER A 124 5.50 5.40 21.53
CA SER A 124 6.35 5.59 22.71
C SER A 124 5.86 4.80 23.94
N TRP A 125 4.76 4.09 23.85
CA TRP A 125 4.25 3.27 24.94
C TRP A 125 4.96 1.92 24.97
N ARG A 126 4.95 1.29 26.14
CA ARG A 126 5.40 -0.11 26.24
C ARG A 126 4.38 -1.03 25.54
N PRO A 127 4.80 -1.77 24.52
CA PRO A 127 3.87 -2.57 23.72
C PRO A 127 3.28 -3.77 24.51
N ASP A 128 3.96 -4.19 25.58
CA ASP A 128 3.62 -5.32 26.43
C ASP A 128 2.84 -4.94 27.70
N ALA A 129 2.54 -3.65 27.92
CA ALA A 129 1.86 -3.17 29.11
C ALA A 129 0.39 -2.80 28.87
N PRO A 130 -0.52 -3.07 29.82
CA PRO A 130 -1.90 -2.62 29.72
C PRO A 130 -1.98 -1.10 29.63
N HIS A 131 -2.92 -0.60 28.83
CA HIS A 131 -3.14 0.84 28.68
C HIS A 131 -3.83 1.44 29.90
N GLY A 132 -3.28 2.51 30.43
CA GLY A 132 -3.95 3.36 31.39
C GLY A 132 -5.09 4.20 30.78
N PRO A 133 -5.92 4.87 31.60
CA PRO A 133 -7.10 5.62 31.10
C PRO A 133 -6.78 6.70 30.07
N GLU A 134 -5.61 7.35 30.16
CA GLU A 134 -5.17 8.34 29.17
C GLU A 134 -4.85 7.69 27.83
N GLN A 135 -4.09 6.59 27.85
CA GLN A 135 -3.72 5.83 26.65
C GLN A 135 -4.96 5.23 25.96
N GLN A 136 -5.94 4.74 26.73
CA GLN A 136 -7.22 4.24 26.19
C GLN A 136 -8.00 5.34 25.45
N ARG A 137 -8.02 6.58 25.96
CA ARG A 137 -8.66 7.70 25.25
C ARG A 137 -7.95 8.03 23.96
N ILE A 138 -6.61 8.05 23.95
CA ILE A 138 -5.82 8.27 22.74
C ILE A 138 -6.06 7.13 21.73
N ALA A 139 -6.06 5.89 22.17
CA ALA A 139 -6.35 4.73 21.32
C ALA A 139 -7.75 4.83 20.69
N ALA A 140 -8.76 5.28 21.43
CA ALA A 140 -10.10 5.52 20.91
C ALA A 140 -10.12 6.59 19.80
N VAL A 141 -9.37 7.69 19.98
CA VAL A 141 -9.25 8.73 18.95
C VAL A 141 -8.51 8.21 17.72
N ILE A 142 -7.46 7.38 17.87
CA ILE A 142 -6.80 6.73 16.73
C ILE A 142 -7.79 5.87 15.93
N LEU A 143 -8.63 5.09 16.60
CA LEU A 143 -9.65 4.27 15.94
C LEU A 143 -10.68 5.13 15.18
N ASP A 144 -11.11 6.26 15.76
CA ASP A 144 -12.01 7.21 15.09
C ASP A 144 -11.36 7.85 13.86
N GLU A 145 -10.10 8.26 13.94
CA GLU A 145 -9.32 8.79 12.81
C GLU A 145 -9.20 7.75 11.69
N ILE A 146 -8.91 6.49 12.00
CA ILE A 146 -8.85 5.39 11.01
C ILE A 146 -10.22 5.19 10.35
N ARG A 147 -11.30 5.18 11.14
CA ARG A 147 -12.67 4.99 10.66
C ARG A 147 -13.12 6.11 9.72
N LEU A 148 -12.74 7.35 10.02
CA LEU A 148 -13.12 8.55 9.27
C LEU A 148 -12.17 8.87 8.11
N ALA A 149 -10.99 8.23 8.07
CA ALA A 149 -9.99 8.49 7.04
C ALA A 149 -10.54 8.27 5.63
N PRO A 150 -10.31 9.21 4.70
CA PRO A 150 -10.68 9.02 3.30
C PRO A 150 -9.98 7.81 2.69
N ARG A 151 -10.73 6.97 2.00
CA ARG A 151 -10.18 5.83 1.25
C ARG A 151 -9.65 6.31 -0.09
N GLU A 152 -8.44 5.90 -0.43
CA GLU A 152 -7.82 6.27 -1.70
C GLU A 152 -7.84 5.13 -2.72
N ALA A 153 -8.00 5.52 -3.99
CA ALA A 153 -8.06 4.58 -5.11
C ALA A 153 -6.68 4.12 -5.61
N LEU A 154 -5.69 3.98 -4.72
CA LEU A 154 -4.34 3.45 -5.03
C LEU A 154 -4.33 1.93 -5.12
N HIS A 155 -5.35 1.39 -5.75
CA HIS A 155 -5.63 -0.01 -5.79
C HIS A 155 -5.53 -0.52 -7.23
N LEU A 156 -4.57 -1.37 -7.49
CA LEU A 156 -4.54 -2.18 -8.70
C LEU A 156 -5.32 -3.46 -8.41
N LEU A 157 -6.56 -3.54 -8.91
CA LEU A 157 -7.35 -4.77 -8.82
C LEU A 157 -6.66 -5.87 -9.63
N MET A 158 -6.18 -6.91 -8.94
CA MET A 158 -5.71 -8.10 -9.60
C MET A 158 -6.91 -8.95 -10.00
N PRO A 159 -7.01 -9.33 -11.29
CA PRO A 159 -8.12 -10.15 -11.73
C PRO A 159 -8.11 -11.52 -11.05
N SER A 160 -9.30 -12.12 -10.89
CA SER A 160 -9.44 -13.46 -10.34
C SER A 160 -9.21 -14.56 -11.38
N ASP A 161 -9.50 -14.29 -12.66
CA ASP A 161 -9.30 -15.22 -13.77
C ASP A 161 -7.79 -15.49 -14.00
N PRO A 162 -7.33 -16.78 -13.98
CA PRO A 162 -5.92 -17.11 -14.14
C PRO A 162 -5.29 -16.63 -15.45
N ARG A 163 -6.08 -16.52 -16.54
CA ARG A 163 -5.63 -16.02 -17.83
C ARG A 163 -5.33 -14.52 -17.75
N LEU A 164 -6.20 -13.77 -17.08
CA LEU A 164 -6.00 -12.35 -16.83
C LEU A 164 -4.84 -12.11 -15.85
N GLN A 165 -4.67 -12.97 -14.85
CA GLN A 165 -3.51 -12.89 -13.93
C GLN A 165 -2.18 -13.07 -14.67
N ARG A 166 -2.13 -13.94 -15.70
CA ARG A 166 -0.94 -14.09 -16.53
C ARG A 166 -0.64 -12.80 -17.30
N ILE A 167 -1.66 -12.17 -17.88
CA ILE A 167 -1.52 -10.88 -18.55
C ILE A 167 -1.09 -9.80 -17.57
N ALA A 168 -1.71 -9.75 -16.38
CA ALA A 168 -1.37 -8.81 -15.31
C ALA A 168 0.11 -8.88 -14.93
N ARG A 169 0.62 -10.10 -14.69
CA ARG A 169 2.03 -10.30 -14.33
C ARG A 169 2.97 -9.86 -15.46
N ALA A 170 2.63 -10.16 -16.72
CA ALA A 170 3.43 -9.72 -17.87
C ALA A 170 3.45 -8.19 -17.99
N MET A 171 2.31 -7.50 -17.76
CA MET A 171 2.25 -6.04 -17.77
C MET A 171 3.06 -5.40 -16.63
N LEU A 172 3.05 -6.00 -15.44
CA LEU A 172 3.83 -5.51 -14.30
C LEU A 172 5.34 -5.75 -14.50
N ALA A 173 5.71 -6.82 -15.20
CA ALA A 173 7.11 -7.10 -15.54
C ALA A 173 7.65 -6.14 -16.61
N ASP A 174 6.82 -5.78 -17.59
CA ASP A 174 7.17 -4.85 -18.68
C ASP A 174 6.00 -3.92 -19.01
N PRO A 175 5.79 -2.87 -18.19
CA PRO A 175 4.65 -1.95 -18.35
C PRO A 175 4.81 -1.00 -19.53
N ALA A 176 6.01 -0.90 -20.08
CA ALA A 176 6.34 -0.10 -21.26
C ALA A 176 6.07 -0.82 -22.58
N ALA A 177 5.86 -2.14 -22.55
CA ALA A 177 5.66 -2.93 -23.77
C ALA A 177 4.57 -2.30 -24.66
N ASP A 178 4.99 -1.89 -25.86
CA ASP A 178 4.09 -1.35 -26.88
C ASP A 178 3.36 -2.48 -27.58
N ARG A 179 2.42 -3.09 -26.84
CA ARG A 179 1.56 -4.17 -27.33
C ARG A 179 0.14 -3.68 -27.48
N SER A 180 -0.48 -4.04 -28.57
CA SER A 180 -1.91 -3.89 -28.81
C SER A 180 -2.72 -4.73 -27.80
N ALA A 181 -4.00 -4.42 -27.67
CA ALA A 181 -4.90 -5.22 -26.83
C ALA A 181 -4.98 -6.70 -27.28
N ASP A 182 -4.84 -6.97 -28.56
CA ASP A 182 -4.88 -8.33 -29.11
C ASP A 182 -3.59 -9.10 -28.78
N GLU A 183 -2.43 -8.46 -28.83
CA GLU A 183 -1.15 -9.06 -28.42
C GLU A 183 -1.12 -9.34 -26.92
N TRP A 184 -1.66 -8.44 -26.08
CA TRP A 184 -1.82 -8.70 -24.65
C TRP A 184 -2.79 -9.87 -24.41
N ALA A 185 -3.89 -9.95 -25.16
CA ALA A 185 -4.88 -11.01 -25.03
C ALA A 185 -4.29 -12.38 -25.37
N ALA A 186 -3.41 -12.43 -26.39
CA ALA A 186 -2.74 -13.67 -26.81
C ALA A 186 -1.93 -14.33 -25.68
N LEU A 187 -1.34 -13.55 -24.75
CA LEU A 187 -0.65 -14.10 -23.58
C LEU A 187 -1.56 -14.91 -22.64
N GLY A 188 -2.84 -14.58 -22.63
CA GLY A 188 -3.86 -15.30 -21.87
C GLY A 188 -4.64 -16.32 -22.71
N ALA A 189 -4.25 -16.58 -23.97
CA ALA A 189 -5.03 -17.35 -24.93
C ALA A 189 -6.47 -16.80 -25.09
N LEU A 190 -6.61 -15.47 -25.17
CA LEU A 190 -7.86 -14.74 -25.32
C LEU A 190 -7.85 -13.94 -26.63
N SER A 191 -9.05 -13.62 -27.14
CA SER A 191 -9.20 -12.54 -28.10
C SER A 191 -9.24 -11.19 -27.39
N GLY A 192 -8.88 -10.09 -28.09
CA GLY A 192 -8.97 -8.74 -27.51
C GLY A 192 -10.38 -8.36 -27.03
N ARG A 193 -11.43 -8.87 -27.70
CA ARG A 193 -12.82 -8.72 -27.24
C ARG A 193 -13.05 -9.43 -25.90
N SER A 194 -12.58 -10.67 -25.78
CA SER A 194 -12.70 -11.44 -24.53
C SER A 194 -11.91 -10.80 -23.40
N LEU A 195 -10.69 -10.32 -23.68
CA LEU A 195 -9.87 -9.59 -22.70
C LEU A 195 -10.62 -8.37 -22.16
N ARG A 196 -11.13 -7.48 -23.04
CA ARG A 196 -11.86 -6.28 -22.61
C ARG A 196 -13.07 -6.60 -21.75
N ARG A 197 -13.87 -7.59 -22.18
CA ARG A 197 -15.06 -8.03 -21.44
C ARG A 197 -14.70 -8.60 -20.07
N LEU A 198 -13.72 -9.49 -20.00
CA LEU A 198 -13.33 -10.15 -18.76
C LEU A 198 -12.73 -9.16 -17.77
N ILE A 199 -11.85 -8.24 -18.20
CA ILE A 199 -11.31 -7.18 -17.34
C ILE A 199 -12.44 -6.30 -16.80
N GLN A 200 -13.39 -5.89 -17.64
CA GLN A 200 -14.53 -5.07 -17.19
C GLN A 200 -15.39 -5.81 -16.16
N THR A 201 -15.65 -7.09 -16.37
CA THR A 201 -16.45 -7.90 -15.44
C THR A 201 -15.75 -8.13 -14.12
N ASP A 202 -14.43 -8.38 -14.15
CA ASP A 202 -13.66 -8.82 -12.99
C ASP A 202 -13.14 -7.64 -12.17
N THR A 203 -12.81 -6.51 -12.80
CA THR A 203 -12.21 -5.33 -12.14
C THR A 203 -13.10 -4.08 -12.15
N GLY A 204 -14.18 -4.07 -12.89
CA GLY A 204 -15.02 -2.88 -13.10
C GLY A 204 -14.37 -1.80 -13.99
N MET A 205 -13.20 -2.08 -14.59
CA MET A 205 -12.43 -1.09 -15.36
C MET A 205 -12.32 -1.46 -16.83
N SER A 206 -12.19 -0.45 -17.70
CA SER A 206 -11.75 -0.70 -19.07
C SER A 206 -10.31 -1.21 -19.09
N PHE A 207 -9.95 -1.99 -20.11
CA PHE A 207 -8.58 -2.50 -20.30
C PHE A 207 -7.54 -1.36 -20.34
N SER A 208 -7.84 -0.26 -21.01
CA SER A 208 -6.93 0.90 -21.08
C SER A 208 -6.71 1.53 -19.70
N ARG A 209 -7.77 1.68 -18.89
CA ARG A 209 -7.66 2.21 -17.55
C ARG A 209 -6.87 1.26 -16.63
N TRP A 210 -7.10 -0.04 -16.77
CA TRP A 210 -6.39 -1.05 -16.01
C TRP A 210 -4.88 -1.07 -16.38
N ARG A 211 -4.55 -1.00 -17.70
CA ARG A 211 -3.17 -0.84 -18.18
C ARG A 211 -2.51 0.42 -17.61
N GLN A 212 -3.21 1.54 -17.61
CA GLN A 212 -2.70 2.80 -17.03
C GLN A 212 -2.39 2.65 -15.54
N GLN A 213 -3.20 1.92 -14.79
CA GLN A 213 -2.92 1.65 -13.37
C GLN A 213 -1.65 0.80 -13.18
N THR A 214 -1.42 -0.21 -14.02
CA THR A 214 -0.15 -0.98 -13.95
C THR A 214 1.07 -0.11 -14.23
N GLN A 215 0.96 0.83 -15.18
CA GLN A 215 2.03 1.80 -15.45
C GLN A 215 2.27 2.75 -14.26
N LEU A 216 1.21 3.19 -13.60
CA LEU A 216 1.32 4.04 -12.39
C LEU A 216 1.99 3.31 -11.23
N VAL A 217 1.61 2.04 -11.00
CA VAL A 217 2.24 1.17 -9.99
C VAL A 217 3.75 1.09 -10.22
N TRP A 218 4.14 0.73 -11.44
CA TRP A 218 5.55 0.62 -11.83
C TRP A 218 6.29 1.96 -11.71
N ALA A 219 5.65 3.05 -12.17
CA ALA A 219 6.23 4.39 -12.09
C ALA A 219 6.52 4.80 -10.64
N MET A 220 5.58 4.56 -9.74
CA MET A 220 5.74 4.90 -8.33
C MET A 220 6.88 4.12 -7.67
N GLU A 221 7.02 2.82 -7.95
CA GLU A 221 8.14 2.01 -7.45
C GLU A 221 9.49 2.56 -7.93
N ARG A 222 9.58 2.96 -9.19
CA ARG A 222 10.83 3.49 -9.78
C ARG A 222 11.17 4.88 -9.25
N LEU A 223 10.19 5.76 -9.13
CA LEU A 223 10.37 7.08 -8.52
C LEU A 223 10.77 6.97 -7.05
N ALA A 224 10.14 6.11 -6.28
CA ALA A 224 10.49 5.85 -4.88
C ALA A 224 11.90 5.24 -4.72
N SER A 225 12.39 4.49 -5.72
CA SER A 225 13.77 3.98 -5.76
C SER A 225 14.79 5.00 -6.28
N GLY A 226 14.41 6.28 -6.43
CA GLY A 226 15.32 7.37 -6.80
C GLY A 226 15.49 7.60 -8.31
N ARG A 227 14.69 6.94 -9.16
CA ARG A 227 14.70 7.26 -10.60
C ARG A 227 14.07 8.63 -10.84
N THR A 228 14.63 9.38 -11.79
CA THR A 228 14.08 10.69 -12.16
C THR A 228 12.78 10.55 -12.95
N VAL A 229 11.95 11.60 -12.93
CA VAL A 229 10.71 11.68 -13.72
C VAL A 229 10.98 11.48 -15.21
N ALA A 230 12.10 12.02 -15.72
CA ALA A 230 12.50 11.86 -17.10
C ALA A 230 12.81 10.39 -17.45
N GLN A 231 13.59 9.71 -16.61
CA GLN A 231 13.91 8.29 -16.79
C GLN A 231 12.67 7.39 -16.75
N VAL A 232 11.73 7.69 -15.86
CA VAL A 232 10.48 6.92 -15.75
C VAL A 232 9.57 7.18 -16.94
N SER A 233 9.46 8.43 -17.38
CA SER A 233 8.69 8.82 -18.56
C SER A 233 9.21 8.11 -19.84
N ASP A 234 10.51 8.14 -20.05
CA ASP A 234 11.16 7.48 -21.18
C ASP A 234 10.96 5.96 -21.14
N ALA A 235 11.21 5.35 -19.99
CA ALA A 235 11.02 3.91 -19.78
C ALA A 235 9.58 3.43 -19.98
N LEU A 236 8.57 4.29 -19.81
CA LEU A 236 7.16 4.02 -20.07
C LEU A 236 6.73 4.36 -21.51
N GLY A 237 7.65 4.83 -22.34
CA GLY A 237 7.37 5.18 -23.74
C GLY A 237 6.56 6.47 -23.93
N TYR A 238 6.55 7.37 -22.95
CA TYR A 238 5.90 8.67 -23.13
C TYR A 238 6.75 9.59 -24.03
N ALA A 239 6.08 10.29 -24.96
CA ALA A 239 6.73 11.22 -25.88
C ALA A 239 7.47 12.38 -25.17
N SER A 240 7.10 12.69 -23.92
CA SER A 240 7.79 13.68 -23.09
C SER A 240 7.50 13.49 -21.61
N PRO A 241 8.39 13.94 -20.70
CA PRO A 241 8.11 13.98 -19.28
C PRO A 241 6.82 14.75 -18.92
N SER A 242 6.49 15.80 -19.67
CA SER A 242 5.25 16.58 -19.47
C SER A 242 3.99 15.74 -19.67
N ASN A 243 3.97 14.85 -20.66
CA ASN A 243 2.84 13.96 -20.93
C ASN A 243 2.66 12.94 -19.79
N PHE A 244 3.76 12.39 -19.29
CA PHE A 244 3.73 11.51 -18.12
C PHE A 244 3.23 12.24 -16.86
N ILE A 245 3.76 13.45 -16.56
CA ILE A 245 3.33 14.29 -15.43
C ILE A 245 1.84 14.61 -15.51
N ALA A 246 1.32 14.95 -16.68
CA ALA A 246 -0.08 15.23 -16.88
C ALA A 246 -0.97 14.00 -16.63
N MET A 247 -0.54 12.84 -17.11
CA MET A 247 -1.21 11.55 -16.84
C MET A 247 -1.19 11.23 -15.35
N PHE A 248 -0.04 11.30 -14.71
CA PHE A 248 0.16 11.02 -13.29
C PHE A 248 -0.70 11.93 -12.41
N ARG A 249 -0.68 13.26 -12.67
CA ARG A 249 -1.51 14.23 -11.95
C ARG A 249 -3.00 13.97 -12.13
N ARG A 250 -3.44 13.60 -13.34
CA ARG A 250 -4.86 13.27 -13.60
C ARG A 250 -5.30 12.04 -12.82
N ALA A 251 -4.41 11.06 -12.66
CA ALA A 251 -4.71 9.80 -11.97
C ALA A 251 -4.64 9.93 -10.44
N LEU A 252 -3.69 10.70 -9.90
CA LEU A 252 -3.34 10.75 -8.49
C LEU A 252 -3.52 12.12 -7.83
N GLY A 253 -4.00 13.12 -8.58
CA GLY A 253 -4.33 14.45 -8.07
C GLY A 253 -3.15 15.43 -7.96
N ALA A 254 -1.90 14.95 -7.93
CA ALA A 254 -0.70 15.77 -7.80
C ALA A 254 0.41 15.28 -8.76
N PRO A 255 1.35 16.14 -9.16
CA PRO A 255 2.52 15.72 -9.96
C PRO A 255 3.46 14.81 -9.17
N PRO A 256 4.28 13.96 -9.84
CA PRO A 256 5.11 12.94 -9.18
C PRO A 256 5.97 13.47 -8.03
N ALA A 257 6.70 14.56 -8.24
CA ALA A 257 7.57 15.14 -7.22
C ALA A 257 6.78 15.57 -5.98
N GLN A 258 5.65 16.25 -6.16
CA GLN A 258 4.77 16.66 -5.07
C GLN A 258 4.08 15.47 -4.40
N TYR A 259 3.71 14.45 -5.15
CA TYR A 259 3.04 13.26 -4.64
C TYR A 259 3.96 12.41 -3.75
N LEU A 260 5.24 12.29 -4.12
CA LEU A 260 6.22 11.47 -3.40
C LEU A 260 6.98 12.24 -2.30
N SER A 261 7.15 13.55 -2.44
CA SER A 261 7.70 14.41 -1.37
C SER A 261 6.65 14.81 -0.35
N ALA A 262 5.40 14.53 -0.65
CA ALA A 262 4.27 15.18 -0.11
C ALA A 262 4.13 15.14 1.38
N ARG A 263 4.07 16.34 1.85
CA ARG A 263 3.46 16.79 3.10
C ARG A 263 4.05 16.19 4.38
N GLY A 264 5.34 15.93 4.37
CA GLY A 264 6.13 16.16 5.54
C GLY A 264 6.10 17.67 5.78
N GLY A 265 5.23 18.10 6.66
CA GLY A 265 5.23 19.49 7.06
C GLY A 265 6.61 19.84 7.57
N GLU A 266 7.16 20.84 6.96
CA GLU A 266 8.23 21.67 7.50
C GLU A 266 7.62 23.01 7.90
N PRO A 267 8.33 23.64 8.77
CA PRO A 267 8.93 23.32 10.06
C PRO A 267 8.02 23.65 11.19
#